data_2d1a2f25c8dcf850bab81e6517da265c
#
_entry.id   2d1a2f25c8dcf850bab81e6517da265c
#
_cell.length_a   1.000
_cell.length_b   1.000
_cell.length_c   1.000
_cell.angle_alpha   90.00
_cell.angle_beta   90.00
_cell.angle_gamma   90.00
#
_symmetry.space_group_name_H-M   'P 1'
#
loop_
_entity.id
_entity.type
_entity.pdbx_description
1 polymer ?
#
loop_
_entity_poly.entity_id
_entity_poly.type
_entity_poly.pdbx_seq_one_letter_code
_entity_poly.pdbx_strand_id
1 'polypeptide(L)'
;IHSIKRQINAYRGGSRIKLAGHNVKLGRGGIREIEFFAQTQQLIWGGRIPSVRRTGTIDALAALAHAGKISAEVAAEMTVAYRYLRRVEHRLQMINDAQTHSLPEDLEKLGALARFLGYPSLEPFAETLLATLRRVETHYADLFEDAPALTLPGAVGGNLVFTGGEADPETLATLQRLGFGNVQTIDAAVRGWHHGRCRAMRSVRARELLTELLPHLLKALAAKPDPDAAFLAFDRFLNGLPAGVQLFSMFH
;
A
#
# COMPACT_ATOMS: atom_id res chain seq x y z
N ILE A 1 -7.25 -1.25 2.40
CA ILE A 1 -5.83 -0.98 2.74
C ILE A 1 -5.02 -0.82 1.46
N HIS A 2 -5.05 -1.75 0.50
CA HIS A 2 -4.31 -1.67 -0.78
C HIS A 2 -4.70 -0.47 -1.65
N SER A 3 -5.97 -0.10 -1.69
CA SER A 3 -6.46 1.10 -2.38
C SER A 3 -5.86 2.37 -1.79
N ILE A 4 -5.82 2.48 -0.47
CA ILE A 4 -5.23 3.62 0.24
C ILE A 4 -3.71 3.70 -0.04
N LYS A 5 -2.99 2.56 -0.01
CA LYS A 5 -1.56 2.51 -0.36
C LYS A 5 -1.30 3.04 -1.76
N ARG A 6 -2.14 2.70 -2.75
CA ARG A 6 -1.98 3.17 -4.12
C ARG A 6 -2.31 4.64 -4.30
N GLN A 7 -3.40 5.11 -3.72
CA GLN A 7 -3.70 6.54 -3.73
C GLN A 7 -2.54 7.32 -3.13
N ILE A 8 -1.95 6.83 -2.02
CA ILE A 8 -0.77 7.43 -1.43
C ILE A 8 0.44 7.34 -2.37
N ASN A 9 0.68 6.21 -3.02
CA ASN A 9 1.81 6.03 -3.95
C ASN A 9 1.61 6.80 -5.27
N ALA A 10 0.41 6.85 -5.82
CA ALA A 10 0.08 7.65 -7.00
C ALA A 10 0.20 9.14 -6.72
N TYR A 11 -0.28 9.61 -5.59
CA TYR A 11 -0.13 11.00 -5.16
C TYR A 11 1.34 11.40 -4.92
N ARG A 12 2.20 10.43 -4.55
CA ARG A 12 3.64 10.61 -4.29
C ARG A 12 4.52 10.50 -5.52
N GLY A 13 3.95 10.32 -6.70
CA GLY A 13 4.69 10.32 -7.97
C GLY A 13 5.69 9.18 -8.15
N GLY A 14 5.55 8.05 -7.48
CA GLY A 14 6.40 6.86 -7.66
C GLY A 14 7.91 7.11 -7.42
N SER A 15 8.27 8.18 -6.69
CA SER A 15 9.66 8.60 -6.57
C SER A 15 10.51 7.56 -5.82
N ARG A 16 11.61 7.16 -6.44
CA ARG A 16 12.65 6.34 -5.78
C ARG A 16 13.20 7.08 -4.56
N ILE A 17 13.64 6.34 -3.55
CA ILE A 17 14.42 6.90 -2.44
C ILE A 17 15.68 7.56 -3.02
N LYS A 18 15.83 8.85 -2.79
CA LYS A 18 16.98 9.66 -3.21
C LYS A 18 17.38 10.60 -2.09
N LEU A 19 18.59 11.12 -2.09
CA LEU A 19 19.03 12.07 -1.08
C LEU A 19 18.49 13.47 -1.39
N ALA A 20 18.92 14.04 -2.53
CA ALA A 20 18.55 15.39 -2.92
C ALA A 20 17.05 15.53 -3.19
N GLY A 21 16.40 16.51 -2.58
CA GLY A 21 14.98 16.80 -2.73
C GLY A 21 14.03 15.75 -2.16
N HIS A 22 14.53 14.75 -1.39
CA HIS A 22 13.66 13.73 -0.78
C HIS A 22 12.77 14.33 0.31
N ASN A 23 11.48 14.02 0.25
CA ASN A 23 10.55 14.43 1.30
C ASN A 23 10.56 13.40 2.43
N VAL A 24 11.19 13.75 3.56
CA VAL A 24 11.37 12.84 4.71
C VAL A 24 10.07 12.50 5.43
N LYS A 25 9.00 13.27 5.20
CA LYS A 25 7.69 13.02 5.79
C LYS A 25 6.81 12.19 4.87
N LEU A 26 6.62 12.64 3.62
CA LEU A 26 5.67 12.07 2.68
C LEU A 26 6.32 11.16 1.63
N GLY A 27 7.65 11.20 1.45
CA GLY A 27 8.39 10.36 0.53
C GLY A 27 8.42 8.89 0.97
N ARG A 28 8.91 8.02 0.08
CA ARG A 28 9.11 6.59 0.38
C ARG A 28 10.06 6.41 1.56
N GLY A 29 9.73 5.51 2.47
CA GLY A 29 10.48 5.29 3.70
C GLY A 29 10.32 6.42 4.72
N GLY A 30 9.44 7.40 4.49
CA GLY A 30 9.28 8.58 5.34
C GLY A 30 8.41 8.35 6.58
N ILE A 31 8.31 9.41 7.39
CA ILE A 31 7.59 9.41 8.68
C ILE A 31 6.15 8.87 8.51
N ARG A 32 5.47 9.27 7.43
CA ARG A 32 4.08 8.88 7.20
C ARG A 32 3.90 7.37 6.99
N GLU A 33 4.91 6.68 6.47
CA GLU A 33 4.84 5.22 6.32
C GLU A 33 4.95 4.51 7.66
N ILE A 34 5.74 5.04 8.60
CA ILE A 34 5.82 4.50 9.97
C ILE A 34 4.48 4.73 10.70
N GLU A 35 3.94 5.95 10.62
CA GLU A 35 2.63 6.27 11.21
C GLU A 35 1.53 5.38 10.63
N PHE A 36 1.51 5.21 9.31
CA PHE A 36 0.52 4.38 8.63
C PHE A 36 0.68 2.89 8.96
N PHE A 37 1.91 2.40 9.09
CA PHE A 37 2.19 1.03 9.54
C PHE A 37 1.55 0.78 10.91
N ALA A 38 1.81 1.64 11.89
CA ALA A 38 1.25 1.50 13.23
C ALA A 38 -0.28 1.61 13.23
N GLN A 39 -0.84 2.62 12.56
CA GLN A 39 -2.29 2.87 12.49
C GLN A 39 -3.04 1.74 11.78
N THR A 40 -2.49 1.17 10.72
CA THR A 40 -3.10 0.04 10.03
C THR A 40 -3.19 -1.19 10.93
N GLN A 41 -2.14 -1.50 11.67
CA GLN A 41 -2.15 -2.59 12.64
C GLN A 41 -3.16 -2.34 13.77
N GLN A 42 -3.27 -1.08 14.24
CA GLN A 42 -4.28 -0.71 15.23
C GLN A 42 -5.71 -0.87 14.69
N LEU A 43 -5.97 -0.55 13.43
CA LEU A 43 -7.29 -0.75 12.80
C LEU A 43 -7.63 -2.24 12.68
N ILE A 44 -6.66 -3.09 12.36
CA ILE A 44 -6.85 -4.53 12.23
C ILE A 44 -7.14 -5.18 13.59
N TRP A 45 -6.35 -4.85 14.60
CA TRP A 45 -6.34 -5.56 15.88
C TRP A 45 -7.09 -4.83 16.99
N GLY A 46 -7.25 -3.51 16.90
CA GLY A 46 -7.80 -2.67 17.97
C GLY A 46 -9.23 -3.01 18.37
N GLY A 47 -10.02 -3.61 17.47
CA GLY A 47 -11.34 -4.12 17.82
C GLY A 47 -11.30 -5.26 18.83
N ARG A 48 -10.29 -6.13 18.73
CA ARG A 48 -10.14 -7.33 19.58
C ARG A 48 -9.18 -7.14 20.74
N ILE A 49 -8.20 -6.23 20.59
CA ILE A 49 -7.12 -5.98 21.56
C ILE A 49 -7.11 -4.48 21.90
N PRO A 50 -7.90 -4.04 22.88
CA PRO A 50 -8.00 -2.62 23.23
C PRO A 50 -6.68 -1.98 23.65
N SER A 51 -5.73 -2.75 24.19
CA SER A 51 -4.41 -2.26 24.64
C SER A 51 -3.56 -1.68 23.50
N VAL A 52 -3.80 -2.07 22.23
CA VAL A 52 -3.05 -1.50 21.08
C VAL A 52 -3.59 -0.15 20.63
N ARG A 53 -4.72 0.32 21.16
CA ARG A 53 -5.30 1.64 20.85
C ARG A 53 -4.51 2.75 21.54
N ARG A 54 -3.40 3.13 21.00
CA ARG A 54 -2.53 4.22 21.51
C ARG A 54 -2.55 5.39 20.54
N THR A 55 -2.49 6.61 21.06
CA THR A 55 -2.48 7.83 20.25
C THR A 55 -1.10 8.13 19.67
N GLY A 56 -0.02 7.84 20.42
CA GLY A 56 1.36 8.04 19.98
C GLY A 56 1.86 6.89 19.12
N THR A 57 2.56 7.19 18.02
CA THR A 57 3.11 6.19 17.10
C THR A 57 4.08 5.23 17.80
N ILE A 58 4.99 5.74 18.65
CA ILE A 58 5.95 4.92 19.40
C ILE A 58 5.24 4.01 20.38
N ASP A 59 4.26 4.54 21.11
CA ASP A 59 3.48 3.75 22.06
C ASP A 59 2.63 2.69 21.38
N ALA A 60 2.12 2.99 20.16
CA ALA A 60 1.41 2.04 19.34
C ALA A 60 2.32 0.90 18.89
N LEU A 61 3.53 1.19 18.40
CA LEU A 61 4.51 0.17 18.01
C LEU A 61 4.88 -0.74 19.19
N ALA A 62 5.14 -0.16 20.38
CA ALA A 62 5.44 -0.92 21.58
C ALA A 62 4.25 -1.80 22.02
N ALA A 63 3.03 -1.28 22.00
CA ALA A 63 1.83 -2.03 22.36
C ALA A 63 1.54 -3.17 21.37
N LEU A 64 1.78 -2.97 20.07
CA LEU A 64 1.65 -3.99 19.03
C LEU A 64 2.67 -5.12 19.21
N ALA A 65 3.93 -4.79 19.53
CA ALA A 65 4.95 -5.78 19.85
C ALA A 65 4.60 -6.58 21.11
N HIS A 66 4.15 -5.91 22.17
CA HIS A 66 3.73 -6.58 23.39
C HIS A 66 2.53 -7.51 23.18
N ALA A 67 1.65 -7.15 22.27
CA ALA A 67 0.50 -7.99 21.85
C ALA A 67 0.88 -9.10 20.84
N GLY A 68 2.17 -9.23 20.46
CA GLY A 68 2.65 -10.21 19.48
C GLY A 68 2.11 -10.02 18.06
N LYS A 69 1.79 -8.76 17.68
CA LYS A 69 1.26 -8.42 16.35
C LYS A 69 2.33 -7.95 15.38
N ILE A 70 3.45 -7.53 15.89
CA ILE A 70 4.71 -7.29 15.18
C ILE A 70 5.84 -7.84 16.03
N SER A 71 7.01 -8.11 15.44
CA SER A 71 8.16 -8.53 16.22
C SER A 71 8.73 -7.36 17.05
N ALA A 72 9.40 -7.68 18.15
CA ALA A 72 10.08 -6.69 18.98
C ALA A 72 11.18 -5.94 18.20
N GLU A 73 11.83 -6.62 17.26
CA GLU A 73 12.85 -6.07 16.37
C GLU A 73 12.25 -5.01 15.45
N VAL A 74 11.16 -5.33 14.74
CA VAL A 74 10.44 -4.39 13.87
C VAL A 74 9.99 -3.16 14.67
N ALA A 75 9.43 -3.34 15.87
CA ALA A 75 9.00 -2.22 16.71
C ALA A 75 10.18 -1.32 17.11
N ALA A 76 11.33 -1.91 17.46
CA ALA A 76 12.55 -1.18 17.83
C ALA A 76 13.10 -0.41 16.62
N GLU A 77 13.24 -1.06 15.47
CA GLU A 77 13.75 -0.43 14.25
C GLU A 77 12.87 0.71 13.76
N MET A 78 11.56 0.52 13.73
CA MET A 78 10.60 1.57 13.35
C MET A 78 10.60 2.73 14.34
N THR A 79 10.79 2.46 15.64
CA THR A 79 10.90 3.50 16.67
C THR A 79 12.17 4.34 16.49
N VAL A 80 13.31 3.70 16.24
CA VAL A 80 14.59 4.38 15.96
C VAL A 80 14.47 5.23 14.70
N ALA A 81 13.92 4.66 13.63
CA ALA A 81 13.69 5.35 12.36
C ALA A 81 12.76 6.57 12.54
N TYR A 82 11.65 6.40 13.28
CA TYR A 82 10.71 7.50 13.55
C TYR A 82 11.39 8.67 14.27
N ARG A 83 12.12 8.40 15.36
CA ARG A 83 12.84 9.43 16.12
C ARG A 83 13.89 10.13 15.26
N TYR A 84 14.62 9.37 14.45
CA TYR A 84 15.64 9.90 13.55
C TYR A 84 15.04 10.83 12.49
N LEU A 85 14.02 10.37 11.77
CA LEU A 85 13.37 11.14 10.71
C LEU A 85 12.67 12.39 11.28
N ARG A 86 12.06 12.30 12.47
CA ARG A 86 11.49 13.48 13.16
C ARG A 86 12.58 14.50 13.53
N ARG A 87 13.76 14.05 13.95
CA ARG A 87 14.89 14.93 14.20
C ARG A 87 15.35 15.63 12.91
N VAL A 88 15.44 14.90 11.81
CA VAL A 88 15.78 15.48 10.51
C VAL A 88 14.73 16.50 10.07
N GLU A 89 13.45 16.15 10.15
CA GLU A 89 12.33 17.05 9.82
C GLU A 89 12.38 18.34 10.65
N HIS A 90 12.56 18.23 11.97
CA HIS A 90 12.62 19.42 12.84
C HIS A 90 13.82 20.32 12.49
N ARG A 91 14.98 19.74 12.17
CA ARG A 91 16.14 20.54 11.76
C ARG A 91 15.91 21.24 10.40
N LEU A 92 15.24 20.57 9.47
CA LEU A 92 14.82 21.21 8.20
C LEU A 92 13.91 22.41 8.44
N GLN A 93 12.92 22.28 9.34
CA GLN A 93 11.99 23.36 9.67
C GLN A 93 12.66 24.53 10.38
N MET A 94 13.71 24.28 11.16
CA MET A 94 14.49 25.33 11.81
C MET A 94 15.33 26.15 10.83
N ILE A 95 15.61 25.65 9.62
CA ILE A 95 16.29 26.38 8.58
C ILE A 95 15.28 27.32 7.91
N ASN A 96 15.49 28.63 8.04
CA ASN A 96 14.64 29.69 7.48
C ASN A 96 13.17 29.70 8.01
N ASP A 97 12.89 29.09 9.16
CA ASP A 97 11.52 29.01 9.75
C ASP A 97 10.47 28.53 8.72
N ALA A 98 10.87 27.57 7.86
CA ALA A 98 10.04 27.11 6.75
C ALA A 98 9.34 25.80 7.11
N GLN A 99 8.03 25.71 6.83
CA GLN A 99 7.29 24.45 6.95
C GLN A 99 7.64 23.46 5.79
N THR A 100 8.92 23.16 5.65
CA THR A 100 9.40 22.21 4.64
C THR A 100 9.66 20.84 5.24
N HIS A 101 9.41 19.81 4.44
CA HIS A 101 9.71 18.41 4.77
C HIS A 101 10.66 17.79 3.73
N SER A 102 11.08 18.57 2.74
CA SER A 102 11.96 18.11 1.66
C SER A 102 13.40 18.53 1.92
N LEU A 103 14.31 17.57 1.72
CA LEU A 103 15.74 17.84 1.76
C LEU A 103 16.11 18.83 0.67
N PRO A 104 17.13 19.68 0.89
CA PRO A 104 17.68 20.51 -0.17
C PRO A 104 18.09 19.69 -1.40
N GLU A 105 17.96 20.30 -2.59
CA GLU A 105 18.50 19.69 -3.82
C GLU A 105 20.00 20.01 -3.99
N ASP A 106 20.44 21.10 -3.42
CA ASP A 106 21.80 21.58 -3.46
C ASP A 106 22.69 20.83 -2.46
N LEU A 107 23.87 20.36 -2.93
CA LEU A 107 24.79 19.55 -2.13
C LEU A 107 25.45 20.34 -0.99
N GLU A 108 25.70 21.64 -1.19
CA GLU A 108 26.30 22.50 -0.15
C GLU A 108 25.31 22.68 1.02
N LYS A 109 24.04 22.93 0.70
CA LYS A 109 22.96 23.02 1.70
C LYS A 109 22.71 21.68 2.41
N LEU A 110 22.82 20.57 1.69
CA LEU A 110 22.78 19.22 2.30
C LEU A 110 23.95 19.00 3.26
N GLY A 111 25.15 19.42 2.89
CA GLY A 111 26.34 19.36 3.76
C GLY A 111 26.17 20.25 5.00
N ALA A 112 25.57 21.44 4.86
CA ALA A 112 25.26 22.31 5.99
C ALA A 112 24.23 21.66 6.93
N LEU A 113 23.18 21.03 6.40
CA LEU A 113 22.19 20.27 7.17
C LEU A 113 22.84 19.08 7.90
N ALA A 114 23.74 18.35 7.24
CA ALA A 114 24.45 17.23 7.85
C ALA A 114 25.25 17.70 9.08
N ARG A 115 26.01 18.79 8.95
CA ARG A 115 26.74 19.39 10.09
C ARG A 115 25.78 19.87 11.21
N PHE A 116 24.64 20.46 10.85
CA PHE A 116 23.63 20.90 11.80
C PHE A 116 22.97 19.72 12.56
N LEU A 117 22.95 18.53 11.96
CA LEU A 117 22.53 17.29 12.58
C LEU A 117 23.63 16.61 13.40
N GLY A 118 24.86 17.14 13.38
CA GLY A 118 26.02 16.65 14.13
C GLY A 118 26.86 15.63 13.34
N TYR A 119 26.71 15.53 12.02
CA TYR A 119 27.56 14.68 11.20
C TYR A 119 28.83 15.43 10.76
N PRO A 120 29.97 14.75 10.67
CA PRO A 120 31.23 15.38 10.23
C PRO A 120 31.21 15.81 8.75
N SER A 121 30.49 15.06 7.88
CA SER A 121 30.36 15.34 6.47
C SER A 121 29.00 14.88 5.92
N LEU A 122 28.77 15.10 4.63
CA LEU A 122 27.55 14.70 3.94
C LEU A 122 27.40 13.17 3.84
N GLU A 123 28.51 12.46 3.61
CA GLU A 123 28.52 11.03 3.31
C GLU A 123 27.89 10.20 4.44
N PRO A 124 28.35 10.27 5.71
CA PRO A 124 27.75 9.46 6.80
C PRO A 124 26.31 9.85 7.10
N PHE A 125 25.92 11.11 6.86
CA PHE A 125 24.52 11.52 6.93
C PHE A 125 23.71 10.85 5.84
N ALA A 126 24.19 10.88 4.58
CA ALA A 126 23.51 10.28 3.43
C ALA A 126 23.33 8.76 3.62
N GLU A 127 24.39 8.05 4.04
CA GLU A 127 24.34 6.62 4.33
C GLU A 127 23.30 6.30 5.40
N THR A 128 23.33 7.00 6.53
CA THR A 128 22.41 6.79 7.64
C THR A 128 20.96 7.06 7.23
N LEU A 129 20.72 8.16 6.52
CA LEU A 129 19.40 8.53 6.07
C LEU A 129 18.84 7.52 5.06
N LEU A 130 19.61 7.20 4.03
CA LEU A 130 19.18 6.25 2.99
C LEU A 130 18.95 4.86 3.56
N ALA A 131 19.80 4.39 4.48
CA ALA A 131 19.60 3.13 5.19
C ALA A 131 18.30 3.14 6.02
N THR A 132 18.03 4.25 6.73
CA THR A 132 16.80 4.41 7.52
C THR A 132 15.57 4.38 6.63
N LEU A 133 15.56 5.14 5.53
CA LEU A 133 14.44 5.19 4.59
C LEU A 133 14.15 3.81 3.97
N ARG A 134 15.20 3.08 3.56
CA ARG A 134 15.07 1.72 3.00
C ARG A 134 14.51 0.74 4.01
N ARG A 135 14.96 0.81 5.26
CA ARG A 135 14.45 -0.05 6.34
C ARG A 135 12.97 0.16 6.58
N VAL A 136 12.54 1.42 6.65
CA VAL A 136 11.11 1.76 6.78
C VAL A 136 10.32 1.26 5.58
N GLU A 137 10.84 1.46 4.36
CA GLU A 137 10.20 0.96 3.14
C GLU A 137 10.01 -0.56 3.17
N THR A 138 11.04 -1.32 3.61
CA THR A 138 10.96 -2.78 3.73
C THR A 138 9.85 -3.20 4.69
N HIS A 139 9.88 -2.74 5.94
CA HIS A 139 8.83 -3.08 6.91
C HIS A 139 7.43 -2.62 6.49
N TYR A 140 7.35 -1.49 5.79
CA TYR A 140 6.08 -1.01 5.26
C TYR A 140 5.58 -1.87 4.10
N ALA A 141 6.47 -2.40 3.26
CA ALA A 141 6.13 -3.32 2.17
C ALA A 141 5.64 -4.66 2.72
N ASP A 142 6.37 -5.24 3.69
CA ASP A 142 6.06 -6.52 4.34
C ASP A 142 4.64 -6.52 4.95
N LEU A 143 4.16 -5.37 5.45
CA LEU A 143 2.78 -5.24 5.96
C LEU A 143 1.72 -5.65 4.92
N PHE A 144 2.06 -5.61 3.63
CA PHE A 144 1.14 -5.89 2.53
C PHE A 144 1.46 -7.19 1.79
N GLU A 145 2.57 -7.85 2.09
CA GLU A 145 2.95 -9.13 1.47
C GLU A 145 2.12 -10.30 2.02
N ASP A 146 1.71 -10.24 3.29
CA ASP A 146 0.80 -11.22 3.91
C ASP A 146 -0.68 -11.07 3.50
N ALA A 147 -1.03 -10.00 2.80
CA ALA A 147 -2.36 -9.93 2.20
C ALA A 147 -2.34 -10.75 0.90
N PRO A 148 -3.38 -11.59 0.63
CA PRO A 148 -3.44 -12.34 -0.60
C PRO A 148 -3.18 -11.39 -1.77
N ALA A 149 -2.03 -11.60 -2.43
CA ALA A 149 -1.60 -10.72 -3.50
C ALA A 149 -2.64 -10.82 -4.61
N LEU A 150 -3.31 -9.71 -4.91
CA LEU A 150 -4.04 -9.53 -6.17
C LEU A 150 -3.04 -9.48 -7.35
N THR A 151 -1.92 -10.20 -7.19
CA THR A 151 -0.89 -10.39 -8.20
C THR A 151 -1.23 -11.65 -8.95
N LEU A 152 -1.34 -11.55 -10.25
CA LEU A 152 -1.58 -12.72 -11.10
C LEU A 152 -0.43 -13.73 -10.94
N PRO A 153 -0.71 -15.00 -10.61
CA PRO A 153 0.32 -16.03 -10.58
C PRO A 153 0.88 -16.24 -12.00
N GLY A 154 2.19 -16.12 -12.17
CA GLY A 154 2.89 -16.40 -13.42
C GLY A 154 3.43 -15.15 -14.13
N ALA A 155 4.03 -15.35 -15.33
CA ALA A 155 4.81 -14.36 -16.09
C ALA A 155 4.09 -13.08 -16.55
N VAL A 156 2.79 -12.92 -16.30
CA VAL A 156 2.04 -11.70 -16.57
C VAL A 156 2.07 -10.82 -15.30
N GLY A 157 3.18 -10.13 -15.10
CA GLY A 157 3.31 -9.15 -14.01
C GLY A 157 2.27 -8.04 -14.17
N GLY A 158 1.59 -7.68 -13.08
CA GLY A 158 0.65 -6.57 -13.04
C GLY A 158 -0.26 -6.64 -11.82
N ASN A 159 -0.79 -5.50 -11.48
CA ASN A 159 -1.68 -5.33 -10.34
C ASN A 159 -3.13 -5.18 -10.83
N LEU A 160 -4.07 -5.79 -10.09
CA LEU A 160 -5.51 -5.66 -10.33
C LEU A 160 -6.14 -4.89 -9.17
N VAL A 161 -6.60 -3.67 -9.40
CA VAL A 161 -7.26 -2.84 -8.39
C VAL A 161 -8.56 -2.28 -8.91
N PHE A 162 -9.60 -2.68 -8.24
CA PHE A 162 -10.96 -2.30 -8.58
C PHE A 162 -11.64 -1.47 -7.46
N THR A 163 -10.85 -0.84 -6.60
CA THR A 163 -11.32 0.00 -5.50
C THR A 163 -11.04 1.47 -5.82
N GLY A 164 -12.06 2.29 -5.85
CA GLY A 164 -11.94 3.73 -6.15
C GLY A 164 -13.06 4.22 -7.07
N GLY A 165 -13.20 5.54 -7.20
CA GLY A 165 -14.19 6.18 -8.09
C GLY A 165 -13.82 6.11 -9.57
N GLU A 166 -12.52 6.01 -9.88
CA GLU A 166 -11.99 6.02 -11.26
C GLU A 166 -11.19 4.76 -11.57
N ALA A 167 -11.07 4.45 -12.86
CA ALA A 167 -10.30 3.33 -13.35
C ALA A 167 -8.80 3.55 -13.12
N ASP A 168 -8.12 2.54 -12.56
CA ASP A 168 -6.68 2.58 -12.35
C ASP A 168 -5.93 2.23 -13.65
N PRO A 169 -5.03 3.11 -14.17
CA PRO A 169 -4.34 2.87 -15.44
C PRO A 169 -3.51 1.59 -15.47
N GLU A 170 -2.90 1.16 -14.36
CA GLU A 170 -2.13 -0.09 -14.29
C GLU A 170 -3.05 -1.32 -14.37
N THR A 171 -4.22 -1.24 -13.77
CA THR A 171 -5.25 -2.28 -13.86
C THR A 171 -5.74 -2.43 -15.29
N LEU A 172 -6.04 -1.33 -15.99
CA LEU A 172 -6.42 -1.36 -17.39
C LEU A 172 -5.33 -1.96 -18.27
N ALA A 173 -4.07 -1.54 -18.09
CA ALA A 173 -2.93 -2.11 -18.81
C ALA A 173 -2.73 -3.61 -18.51
N THR A 174 -3.04 -4.06 -17.29
CA THR A 174 -2.97 -5.48 -16.91
C THR A 174 -4.07 -6.29 -17.58
N LEU A 175 -5.30 -5.76 -17.64
CA LEU A 175 -6.41 -6.40 -18.37
C LEU A 175 -6.11 -6.50 -19.86
N GLN A 176 -5.52 -5.47 -20.48
CA GLN A 176 -5.08 -5.53 -21.88
C GLN A 176 -4.01 -6.62 -22.10
N ARG A 177 -3.01 -6.71 -21.22
CA ARG A 177 -1.98 -7.76 -21.28
C ARG A 177 -2.53 -9.17 -21.12
N LEU A 178 -3.64 -9.32 -20.40
CA LEU A 178 -4.37 -10.59 -20.29
C LEU A 178 -5.10 -10.97 -21.57
N GLY A 179 -5.33 -10.02 -22.49
CA GLY A 179 -6.00 -10.27 -23.76
C GLY A 179 -7.44 -9.75 -23.84
N PHE A 180 -7.89 -8.97 -22.85
CA PHE A 180 -9.20 -8.33 -22.91
C PHE A 180 -9.17 -7.10 -23.82
N GLY A 181 -10.17 -6.97 -24.70
CA GLY A 181 -10.32 -5.82 -25.60
C GLY A 181 -11.08 -4.66 -24.95
N ASN A 182 -12.14 -4.95 -24.19
CA ASN A 182 -13.01 -3.92 -23.60
C ASN A 182 -12.72 -3.72 -22.10
N VAL A 183 -11.49 -3.32 -21.79
CA VAL A 183 -10.97 -3.22 -20.41
C VAL A 183 -11.73 -2.27 -19.51
N GLN A 184 -12.31 -1.19 -20.06
CA GLN A 184 -13.08 -0.21 -19.28
C GLN A 184 -14.41 -0.80 -18.81
N THR A 185 -15.09 -1.57 -19.64
CA THR A 185 -16.34 -2.26 -19.28
C THR A 185 -16.07 -3.30 -18.20
N ILE A 186 -14.98 -4.06 -18.33
CA ILE A 186 -14.57 -5.08 -17.36
C ILE A 186 -14.24 -4.43 -16.02
N ASP A 187 -13.43 -3.37 -16.01
CA ASP A 187 -13.09 -2.62 -14.80
C ASP A 187 -14.35 -2.07 -14.11
N ALA A 188 -15.27 -1.47 -14.86
CA ALA A 188 -16.51 -0.93 -14.32
C ALA A 188 -17.42 -2.02 -13.74
N ALA A 189 -17.51 -3.18 -14.38
CA ALA A 189 -18.29 -4.32 -13.90
C ALA A 189 -17.72 -4.87 -12.58
N VAL A 190 -16.41 -5.13 -12.52
CA VAL A 190 -15.75 -5.65 -11.32
C VAL A 190 -15.86 -4.66 -10.15
N ARG A 191 -15.69 -3.37 -10.39
CA ARG A 191 -15.97 -2.35 -9.38
C ARG A 191 -17.42 -2.37 -8.91
N GLY A 192 -18.36 -2.54 -9.84
CA GLY A 192 -19.77 -2.72 -9.52
C GLY A 192 -20.04 -3.90 -8.58
N TRP A 193 -19.32 -5.01 -8.75
CA TRP A 193 -19.41 -6.16 -7.85
C TRP A 193 -18.96 -5.80 -6.44
N HIS A 194 -17.83 -5.12 -6.28
CA HIS A 194 -17.30 -4.67 -4.99
C HIS A 194 -18.21 -3.66 -4.28
N HIS A 195 -18.93 -2.82 -5.03
CA HIS A 195 -19.89 -1.86 -4.46
C HIS A 195 -21.28 -2.46 -4.16
N GLY A 196 -21.44 -3.78 -4.32
CA GLY A 196 -22.67 -4.48 -3.94
C GLY A 196 -23.87 -4.25 -4.87
N ARG A 197 -23.63 -3.82 -6.11
CA ARG A 197 -24.68 -3.72 -7.16
C ARG A 197 -25.28 -5.08 -7.47
N CYS A 198 -24.49 -6.14 -7.37
CA CYS A 198 -24.93 -7.52 -7.55
C CYS A 198 -25.39 -8.10 -6.21
N ARG A 199 -26.55 -8.77 -6.20
CA ARG A 199 -27.12 -9.41 -4.98
C ARG A 199 -26.13 -10.41 -4.36
N ALA A 200 -25.42 -11.17 -5.18
CA ALA A 200 -24.41 -12.12 -4.76
C ALA A 200 -23.27 -11.50 -3.94
N MET A 201 -22.99 -10.20 -4.10
CA MET A 201 -21.89 -9.46 -3.48
C MET A 201 -22.30 -8.60 -2.27
N ARG A 202 -23.53 -8.73 -1.77
CA ARG A 202 -23.99 -7.91 -0.63
C ARG A 202 -23.30 -8.22 0.68
N SER A 203 -22.90 -9.48 0.92
CA SER A 203 -22.20 -9.85 2.14
C SER A 203 -20.71 -9.51 2.07
N VAL A 204 -20.10 -9.16 3.20
CA VAL A 204 -18.65 -8.91 3.32
C VAL A 204 -17.88 -10.16 2.91
N ARG A 205 -18.32 -11.34 3.36
CA ARG A 205 -17.67 -12.62 3.06
C ARG A 205 -17.66 -12.94 1.56
N ALA A 206 -18.74 -12.64 0.84
CA ALA A 206 -18.79 -12.86 -0.61
C ALA A 206 -17.76 -11.95 -1.34
N ARG A 207 -17.62 -10.70 -0.89
CA ARG A 207 -16.62 -9.78 -1.48
C ARG A 207 -15.17 -10.18 -1.17
N GLU A 208 -14.89 -10.70 0.03
CA GLU A 208 -13.58 -11.26 0.37
C GLU A 208 -13.21 -12.43 -0.55
N LEU A 209 -14.09 -13.43 -0.64
CA LEU A 209 -13.90 -14.61 -1.48
C LEU A 209 -13.75 -14.23 -2.97
N LEU A 210 -14.56 -13.29 -3.46
CA LEU A 210 -14.38 -12.78 -4.84
C LEU A 210 -13.01 -12.14 -5.01
N THR A 211 -12.57 -11.33 -4.06
CA THR A 211 -11.27 -10.65 -4.14
C THR A 211 -10.12 -11.65 -4.24
N GLU A 212 -10.18 -12.74 -3.48
CA GLU A 212 -9.19 -13.82 -3.54
C GLU A 212 -9.25 -14.61 -4.87
N LEU A 213 -10.46 -14.88 -5.36
CA LEU A 213 -10.67 -15.62 -6.60
C LEU A 213 -10.38 -14.80 -7.87
N LEU A 214 -10.53 -13.48 -7.82
CA LEU A 214 -10.56 -12.60 -9.00
C LEU A 214 -9.35 -12.73 -9.94
N PRO A 215 -8.10 -12.82 -9.47
CA PRO A 215 -6.94 -13.02 -10.36
C PRO A 215 -7.02 -14.32 -11.16
N HIS A 216 -7.43 -15.41 -10.51
CA HIS A 216 -7.58 -16.72 -11.14
C HIS A 216 -8.75 -16.73 -12.13
N LEU A 217 -9.86 -16.11 -11.75
CA LEU A 217 -11.04 -15.96 -12.60
C LEU A 217 -10.72 -15.17 -13.88
N LEU A 218 -10.09 -14.01 -13.77
CA LEU A 218 -9.72 -13.21 -14.93
C LEU A 218 -8.75 -13.94 -15.86
N LYS A 219 -7.78 -14.66 -15.31
CA LYS A 219 -6.87 -15.51 -16.10
C LYS A 219 -7.61 -16.63 -16.81
N ALA A 220 -8.55 -17.31 -16.16
CA ALA A 220 -9.33 -18.37 -16.74
C ALA A 220 -10.27 -17.87 -17.86
N LEU A 221 -10.87 -16.69 -17.70
CA LEU A 221 -11.70 -16.05 -18.71
C LEU A 221 -10.86 -15.56 -19.90
N ALA A 222 -9.68 -15.01 -19.64
CA ALA A 222 -8.72 -14.57 -20.65
C ALA A 222 -8.19 -15.70 -21.54
N ALA A 223 -8.20 -16.94 -21.04
CA ALA A 223 -7.80 -18.12 -21.79
C ALA A 223 -8.88 -18.64 -22.77
N LYS A 224 -10.07 -18.01 -22.82
CA LYS A 224 -11.13 -18.39 -23.74
C LYS A 224 -10.91 -17.79 -25.14
N PRO A 225 -11.49 -18.37 -26.20
CA PRO A 225 -11.38 -17.85 -27.57
C PRO A 225 -11.86 -16.40 -27.74
N ASP A 226 -12.85 -16.00 -26.93
CA ASP A 226 -13.35 -14.63 -26.83
C ASP A 226 -13.40 -14.25 -25.35
N PRO A 227 -12.34 -13.60 -24.82
CA PRO A 227 -12.26 -13.20 -23.43
C PRO A 227 -13.37 -12.24 -22.99
N ASP A 228 -13.71 -11.28 -23.82
CA ASP A 228 -14.73 -10.27 -23.50
C ASP A 228 -16.13 -10.88 -23.44
N ALA A 229 -16.49 -11.75 -24.38
CA ALA A 229 -17.77 -12.47 -24.35
C ALA A 229 -17.83 -13.41 -23.12
N ALA A 230 -16.72 -14.09 -22.79
CA ALA A 230 -16.64 -14.96 -21.61
C ALA A 230 -16.85 -14.16 -20.31
N PHE A 231 -16.22 -12.98 -20.20
CA PHE A 231 -16.40 -12.10 -19.04
C PHE A 231 -17.85 -11.61 -18.92
N LEU A 232 -18.45 -11.13 -20.01
CA LEU A 232 -19.84 -10.65 -20.01
C LEU A 232 -20.84 -11.76 -19.69
N ALA A 233 -20.57 -12.99 -20.12
CA ALA A 233 -21.39 -14.15 -19.75
C ALA A 233 -21.31 -14.45 -18.24
N PHE A 234 -20.09 -14.36 -17.67
CA PHE A 234 -19.88 -14.52 -16.24
C PHE A 234 -20.54 -13.38 -15.43
N ASP A 235 -20.44 -12.14 -15.87
CA ASP A 235 -21.10 -10.99 -15.22
C ASP A 235 -22.62 -11.17 -15.19
N ARG A 236 -23.23 -11.58 -16.30
CA ARG A 236 -24.67 -11.90 -16.35
C ARG A 236 -25.06 -13.03 -15.39
N PHE A 237 -24.24 -14.10 -15.36
CA PHE A 237 -24.45 -15.21 -14.43
C PHE A 237 -24.41 -14.73 -12.97
N LEU A 238 -23.39 -13.96 -12.62
CA LEU A 238 -23.21 -13.43 -11.27
C LEU A 238 -24.35 -12.51 -10.85
N ASN A 239 -24.86 -11.67 -11.76
CA ASN A 239 -25.99 -10.79 -11.52
C ASN A 239 -27.32 -11.56 -11.33
N GLY A 240 -27.43 -12.76 -11.84
CA GLY A 240 -28.59 -13.66 -11.65
C GLY A 240 -28.57 -14.42 -10.33
N LEU A 241 -27.46 -14.46 -9.59
CA LEU A 241 -27.35 -15.25 -8.37
C LEU A 241 -27.94 -14.54 -7.15
N PRO A 242 -28.73 -15.24 -6.31
CA PRO A 242 -29.29 -14.67 -5.09
C PRO A 242 -28.24 -14.49 -3.98
N ALA A 243 -27.21 -15.34 -3.91
CA ALA A 243 -26.11 -15.30 -2.94
C ALA A 243 -24.81 -15.85 -3.53
N GLY A 244 -23.70 -15.16 -3.31
CA GLY A 244 -22.39 -15.51 -3.87
C GLY A 244 -21.50 -16.38 -2.99
N VAL A 245 -21.74 -16.42 -1.66
CA VAL A 245 -20.84 -17.10 -0.70
C VAL A 245 -20.69 -18.59 -1.02
N GLN A 246 -21.80 -19.28 -1.29
CA GLN A 246 -21.77 -20.71 -1.61
C GLN A 246 -21.01 -21.00 -2.90
N LEU A 247 -21.21 -20.18 -3.94
CA LEU A 247 -20.51 -20.34 -5.22
C LEU A 247 -19.00 -20.17 -5.04
N PHE A 248 -18.58 -19.08 -4.40
CA PHE A 248 -17.14 -18.78 -4.25
C PHE A 248 -16.41 -19.72 -3.32
N SER A 249 -17.10 -20.27 -2.29
CA SER A 249 -16.50 -21.28 -1.40
C SER A 249 -16.27 -22.64 -2.08
N MET A 250 -16.86 -22.88 -3.24
CA MET A 250 -16.61 -24.10 -4.03
C MET A 250 -15.30 -24.04 -4.84
N PHE A 251 -14.71 -22.85 -4.99
CA PHE A 251 -13.46 -22.62 -5.73
C PHE A 251 -12.25 -22.46 -4.82
N HIS A 252 -12.44 -22.57 -3.52
CA HIS A 252 -11.41 -22.62 -2.48
C HIS A 252 -11.20 -24.06 -1.99
#